data_ce4fa616bbb3874500861b3544db094c
#
_entry.id   ce4fa616bbb3874500861b3544db094c
#
_cell.length_a   1.000
_cell.length_b   1.000
_cell.length_c   1.000
_cell.angle_alpha   90.00
_cell.angle_beta   90.00
_cell.angle_gamma   90.00
#
_symmetry.space_group_name_H-M   'P 1'
#
loop_
_entity.id
_entity.type
_entity.pdbx_description
1 polymer ?
#
loop_
_entity_poly.entity_id
_entity_poly.type
_entity_poly.pdbx_seq_one_letter_code
_entity_poly.pdbx_strand_id
1 'polypeptide(L)'
;MLLSLGAPIAPPTAAAAGRSDPRGHLEPSAPMKGLAVLFSREIRAIRERDPASRSTLEAILTSSGLHAIALHRVAHWLWRAGFFLPARLLAQLSRAITGIEIHPAARIGQGVFIDHGMGVVIGETASVGDDVTMYQGVTLGGTGK
;
A
#
# COMPACT_ATOMS: atom_id res chain seq x y z
N MET A 1 45.72 0.55 -1.49
CA MET A 1 44.28 0.25 -1.29
C MET A 1 43.53 1.18 -2.24
N LEU A 2 43.28 0.70 -3.48
CA LEU A 2 42.62 1.48 -4.53
C LEU A 2 41.14 1.31 -4.42
N LEU A 3 40.43 2.41 -4.14
CA LEU A 3 38.95 2.48 -4.21
C LEU A 3 38.55 2.53 -5.69
N SER A 4 37.92 1.47 -6.18
CA SER A 4 37.28 1.44 -7.49
C SER A 4 36.02 2.32 -7.44
N LEU A 5 36.05 3.45 -8.15
CA LEU A 5 34.88 4.28 -8.41
C LEU A 5 33.98 3.53 -9.40
N GLY A 6 32.83 3.08 -8.93
CA GLY A 6 31.80 2.47 -9.75
C GLY A 6 31.30 3.42 -10.84
N ALA A 7 31.03 2.88 -12.02
CA ALA A 7 30.47 3.59 -13.17
C ALA A 7 29.13 4.28 -12.84
N PRO A 8 28.82 5.42 -13.48
CA PRO A 8 27.57 6.13 -13.26
C PRO A 8 26.37 5.28 -13.73
N ILE A 9 25.38 5.14 -12.84
CA ILE A 9 24.11 4.50 -13.14
C ILE A 9 23.36 5.39 -14.13
N ALA A 10 23.08 4.86 -15.32
CA ALA A 10 22.26 5.56 -16.32
C ALA A 10 20.84 5.79 -15.76
N PRO A 11 20.22 6.95 -16.03
CA PRO A 11 18.86 7.20 -15.60
C PRO A 11 17.89 6.23 -16.31
N PRO A 12 16.82 5.79 -15.64
CA PRO A 12 15.82 4.93 -16.25
C PRO A 12 15.17 5.66 -17.43
N THR A 13 15.17 5.02 -18.59
CA THR A 13 14.44 5.46 -19.78
C THR A 13 12.97 5.61 -19.46
N ALA A 14 12.42 6.80 -19.72
CA ALA A 14 11.01 7.10 -19.63
C ALA A 14 10.24 6.22 -20.65
N ALA A 15 9.65 5.13 -20.18
CA ALA A 15 8.76 4.29 -20.96
C ALA A 15 7.32 4.55 -20.52
N ALA A 16 6.53 5.06 -21.47
CA ALA A 16 5.08 5.10 -21.53
C ALA A 16 4.36 5.89 -20.41
N ALA A 17 4.29 7.19 -20.59
CA ALA A 17 3.24 8.02 -20.02
C ALA A 17 1.88 7.54 -20.55
N GLY A 18 1.14 6.77 -19.76
CA GLY A 18 -0.27 6.51 -19.99
C GLY A 18 -1.00 7.86 -19.96
N ARG A 19 -1.83 8.11 -20.97
CA ARG A 19 -2.64 9.32 -21.10
C ARG A 19 -3.46 9.51 -19.85
N SER A 20 -3.16 10.53 -19.06
CA SER A 20 -4.03 11.02 -17.99
C SER A 20 -5.25 11.68 -18.63
N ASP A 21 -6.44 11.17 -18.35
CA ASP A 21 -7.69 11.91 -18.62
C ASP A 21 -7.66 13.22 -17.83
N PRO A 22 -7.78 14.39 -18.47
CA PRO A 22 -7.73 15.67 -17.80
C PRO A 22 -8.92 15.95 -16.86
N ARG A 23 -9.89 15.06 -16.77
CA ARG A 23 -11.11 15.23 -15.99
C ARG A 23 -11.13 14.53 -14.64
N GLY A 24 -10.05 13.83 -14.24
CA GLY A 24 -9.93 13.30 -12.90
C GLY A 24 -11.03 12.32 -12.47
N HIS A 25 -11.78 11.76 -13.41
CA HIS A 25 -12.73 10.70 -13.14
C HIS A 25 -11.96 9.41 -12.87
N LEU A 26 -11.64 9.19 -11.61
CA LEU A 26 -11.31 7.85 -11.15
C LEU A 26 -12.60 7.03 -11.27
N GLU A 27 -12.61 6.10 -12.22
CA GLU A 27 -13.66 5.09 -12.35
C GLU A 27 -14.00 4.53 -10.97
N PRO A 28 -15.31 4.39 -10.64
CA PRO A 28 -15.71 3.76 -9.40
C PRO A 28 -15.11 2.36 -9.39
N SER A 29 -14.31 2.06 -8.36
CA SER A 29 -13.69 0.74 -8.16
C SER A 29 -14.72 -0.35 -8.40
N ALA A 30 -14.43 -1.25 -9.34
CA ALA A 30 -15.29 -2.36 -9.74
C ALA A 30 -15.83 -3.10 -8.51
N PRO A 31 -17.09 -3.62 -8.57
CA PRO A 31 -17.69 -4.34 -7.46
C PRO A 31 -16.78 -5.51 -7.06
N MET A 32 -16.69 -5.76 -5.76
CA MET A 32 -15.86 -6.77 -5.11
C MET A 32 -15.91 -8.13 -5.85
N LYS A 33 -15.09 -8.28 -6.87
CA LYS A 33 -14.80 -9.60 -7.45
C LYS A 33 -13.91 -10.31 -6.43
N GLY A 34 -14.44 -11.32 -5.79
CA GLY A 34 -13.91 -12.20 -4.78
C GLY A 34 -12.63 -11.76 -4.04
N LEU A 35 -12.66 -11.79 -2.73
CA LEU A 35 -11.55 -11.37 -1.83
C LEU A 35 -10.17 -11.89 -2.28
N ALA A 36 -10.13 -13.11 -2.86
CA ALA A 36 -8.92 -13.72 -3.38
C ALA A 36 -8.32 -13.00 -4.62
N VAL A 37 -9.14 -12.35 -5.45
CA VAL A 37 -8.66 -11.59 -6.62
C VAL A 37 -8.11 -10.23 -6.20
N LEU A 38 -8.69 -9.62 -5.16
CA LEU A 38 -8.24 -8.35 -4.59
C LEU A 38 -6.83 -8.43 -3.99
N PHE A 39 -6.47 -9.59 -3.42
CA PHE A 39 -5.17 -9.80 -2.78
C PHE A 39 -4.15 -10.55 -3.63
N SER A 40 -4.52 -10.99 -4.83
CA SER A 40 -3.60 -11.74 -5.70
C SER A 40 -2.38 -10.92 -6.13
N ARG A 41 -2.52 -9.60 -6.29
CA ARG A 41 -1.42 -8.71 -6.65
C ARG A 41 -0.51 -8.43 -5.45
N GLU A 42 -1.08 -8.21 -4.27
CA GLU A 42 -0.35 -8.02 -3.03
C GLU A 42 0.42 -9.30 -2.65
N ILE A 43 -0.20 -10.47 -2.73
CA ILE A 43 0.44 -11.76 -2.47
C ILE A 43 1.58 -12.01 -3.48
N ARG A 44 1.37 -11.68 -4.75
CA ARG A 44 2.42 -11.77 -5.77
C ARG A 44 3.58 -10.83 -5.44
N ALA A 45 3.28 -9.58 -5.08
CA ALA A 45 4.28 -8.58 -4.71
C ALA A 45 5.14 -9.05 -3.54
N ILE A 46 4.54 -9.66 -2.51
CA ILE A 46 5.27 -10.25 -1.39
C ILE A 46 6.20 -11.35 -1.89
N ARG A 47 5.69 -12.32 -2.67
CA ARG A 47 6.49 -13.45 -3.15
C ARG A 47 7.67 -13.04 -4.04
N GLU A 48 7.52 -11.98 -4.80
CA GLU A 48 8.56 -11.48 -5.72
C GLU A 48 9.59 -10.59 -5.00
N ARG A 49 9.19 -9.92 -3.92
CA ARG A 49 10.00 -8.87 -3.27
C ARG A 49 10.49 -9.23 -1.88
N ASP A 50 9.86 -10.21 -1.21
CA ASP A 50 10.27 -10.69 0.11
C ASP A 50 11.09 -11.99 -0.01
N PRO A 51 12.43 -11.93 0.13
CA PRO A 51 13.29 -13.11 0.07
C PRO A 51 13.12 -14.05 1.26
N ALA A 52 12.50 -13.61 2.36
CA ALA A 52 12.30 -14.41 3.58
C ALA A 52 11.05 -15.29 3.49
N SER A 53 10.12 -15.01 2.57
CA SER A 53 8.89 -15.77 2.42
C SER A 53 9.10 -17.12 1.75
N ARG A 54 8.94 -18.22 2.50
CA ARG A 54 9.12 -19.60 2.03
C ARG A 54 7.90 -20.18 1.34
N SER A 55 6.70 -19.66 1.67
CA SER A 55 5.43 -20.11 1.10
C SER A 55 4.39 -19.01 1.06
N THR A 56 3.41 -19.16 0.17
CA THR A 56 2.26 -18.24 0.09
C THR A 56 1.46 -18.18 1.39
N LEU A 57 1.32 -19.32 2.07
CA LEU A 57 0.60 -19.40 3.34
C LEU A 57 1.34 -18.63 4.44
N GLU A 58 2.67 -18.78 4.52
CA GLU A 58 3.52 -18.03 5.44
C GLU A 58 3.38 -16.52 5.17
N ALA A 59 3.50 -16.08 3.92
CA ALA A 59 3.34 -14.69 3.53
C ALA A 59 1.98 -14.11 3.96
N ILE A 60 0.89 -14.86 3.77
CA ILE A 60 -0.45 -14.43 4.18
C ILE A 60 -0.56 -14.29 5.70
N LEU A 61 0.00 -15.23 6.45
CA LEU A 61 -0.15 -15.27 7.91
C LEU A 61 0.79 -14.30 8.64
N THR A 62 1.94 -13.98 8.07
CA THR A 62 3.00 -13.22 8.77
C THR A 62 3.19 -11.79 8.26
N SER A 63 2.68 -11.42 7.08
CA SER A 63 2.87 -10.09 6.52
C SER A 63 1.96 -9.05 7.18
N SER A 64 2.52 -8.23 8.06
CA SER A 64 1.82 -7.09 8.68
C SER A 64 1.32 -6.09 7.63
N GLY A 65 2.10 -5.86 6.58
CA GLY A 65 1.72 -4.98 5.47
C GLY A 65 0.48 -5.47 4.73
N LEU A 66 0.39 -6.78 4.45
CA LEU A 66 -0.80 -7.37 3.81
C LEU A 66 -2.03 -7.22 4.70
N HIS A 67 -1.89 -7.48 6.00
CA HIS A 67 -3.00 -7.34 6.96
C HIS A 67 -3.48 -5.88 7.05
N ALA A 68 -2.54 -4.91 7.10
CA ALA A 68 -2.88 -3.50 7.14
C ALA A 68 -3.65 -3.06 5.88
N ILE A 69 -3.20 -3.48 4.69
CA ILE A 69 -3.88 -3.17 3.42
C ILE A 69 -5.26 -3.83 3.39
N ALA A 70 -5.40 -5.07 3.86
CA ALA A 70 -6.68 -5.77 3.90
C ALA A 70 -7.70 -5.05 4.79
N LEU A 71 -7.30 -4.70 6.01
CA LEU A 71 -8.14 -3.96 6.94
C LEU A 71 -8.45 -2.55 6.42
N HIS A 72 -7.47 -1.88 5.78
CA HIS A 72 -7.71 -0.61 5.14
C HIS A 72 -8.75 -0.69 4.02
N ARG A 73 -8.76 -1.72 3.16
CA ARG A 73 -9.80 -1.87 2.12
C ARG A 73 -11.21 -1.86 2.71
N VAL A 74 -11.41 -2.54 3.85
CA VAL A 74 -12.70 -2.55 4.57
C VAL A 74 -12.98 -1.19 5.19
N ALA A 75 -12.00 -0.58 5.86
CA ALA A 75 -12.13 0.75 6.47
C ALA A 75 -12.43 1.82 5.42
N HIS A 76 -11.80 1.76 4.26
CA HIS A 76 -12.03 2.67 3.14
C HIS A 76 -13.44 2.52 2.56
N TRP A 77 -13.94 1.29 2.44
CA TRP A 77 -15.31 1.03 2.01
C TRP A 77 -16.33 1.62 3.01
N LEU A 78 -16.14 1.41 4.32
CA LEU A 78 -16.98 2.02 5.36
C LEU A 78 -16.94 3.54 5.28
N TRP A 79 -15.76 4.13 5.09
CA TRP A 79 -15.57 5.57 4.95
C TRP A 79 -16.36 6.12 3.77
N ARG A 80 -16.26 5.48 2.61
CA ARG A 80 -17.01 5.88 1.40
C ARG A 80 -18.52 5.71 1.54
N ALA A 81 -18.97 4.77 2.36
CA ALA A 81 -20.38 4.57 2.70
C ALA A 81 -20.91 5.57 3.76
N GLY A 82 -20.07 6.50 4.26
CA GLY A 82 -20.45 7.49 5.26
C GLY A 82 -20.35 7.02 6.71
N PHE A 83 -19.87 5.80 6.95
CA PHE A 83 -19.67 5.26 8.30
C PHE A 83 -18.29 5.68 8.84
N PHE A 84 -18.10 6.98 9.10
CA PHE A 84 -16.80 7.56 9.45
C PHE A 84 -16.24 7.01 10.76
N LEU A 85 -17.05 6.95 11.82
CA LEU A 85 -16.57 6.47 13.12
C LEU A 85 -16.20 4.98 13.09
N PRO A 86 -17.02 4.04 12.59
CA PRO A 86 -16.61 2.65 12.41
C PRO A 86 -15.34 2.49 11.56
N ALA A 87 -15.20 3.26 10.48
CA ALA A 87 -14.01 3.24 9.64
C ALA A 87 -12.75 3.63 10.42
N ARG A 88 -12.83 4.71 11.23
CA ARG A 88 -11.73 5.19 12.08
C ARG A 88 -11.38 4.18 13.17
N LEU A 89 -12.37 3.57 13.81
CA LEU A 89 -12.13 2.54 14.83
C LEU A 89 -11.43 1.32 14.23
N LEU A 90 -11.86 0.87 13.05
CA LEU A 90 -11.21 -0.23 12.34
C LEU A 90 -9.76 0.11 11.96
N ALA A 91 -9.49 1.34 11.52
CA ALA A 91 -8.14 1.79 11.22
C ALA A 91 -7.25 1.82 12.47
N GLN A 92 -7.78 2.22 13.64
CA GLN A 92 -7.02 2.17 14.90
C GLN A 92 -6.76 0.73 15.35
N LEU A 93 -7.72 -0.18 15.17
CA LEU A 93 -7.50 -1.61 15.43
C LEU A 93 -6.42 -2.18 14.50
N SER A 94 -6.46 -1.84 13.22
CA SER A 94 -5.42 -2.23 12.25
C SER A 94 -4.04 -1.76 12.70
N ARG A 95 -3.91 -0.48 13.10
CA ARG A 95 -2.67 0.07 13.64
C ARG A 95 -2.18 -0.68 14.87
N ALA A 96 -3.07 -0.99 15.81
CA ALA A 96 -2.70 -1.71 17.04
C ALA A 96 -2.16 -3.12 16.76
N ILE A 97 -2.70 -3.80 15.73
CA ILE A 97 -2.31 -5.17 15.37
C ILE A 97 -1.05 -5.19 14.48
N THR A 98 -0.94 -4.25 13.53
CA THR A 98 0.09 -4.28 12.49
C THR A 98 1.25 -3.33 12.71
N GLY A 99 1.08 -2.33 13.57
CA GLY A 99 2.02 -1.22 13.71
C GLY A 99 2.00 -0.22 12.55
N ILE A 100 1.03 -0.35 11.64
CA ILE A 100 0.89 0.46 10.40
C ILE A 100 -0.38 1.30 10.53
N GLU A 101 -0.25 2.60 10.39
CA GLU A 101 -1.37 3.53 10.39
C GLU A 101 -1.75 3.90 8.96
N ILE A 102 -2.98 3.60 8.54
CA ILE A 102 -3.53 4.04 7.26
C ILE A 102 -4.87 4.71 7.52
N HIS A 103 -4.98 6.00 7.17
CA HIS A 103 -6.25 6.71 7.30
C HIS A 103 -7.29 6.11 6.34
N PRO A 104 -8.56 5.92 6.77
CA PRO A 104 -9.60 5.31 5.92
C PRO A 104 -9.86 6.07 4.60
N ALA A 105 -9.65 7.38 4.56
CA ALA A 105 -9.81 8.19 3.35
C ALA A 105 -8.64 8.07 2.37
N ALA A 106 -7.47 7.58 2.81
CA ALA A 106 -6.31 7.40 1.95
C ALA A 106 -6.61 6.50 0.75
N ARG A 107 -5.97 6.76 -0.38
CA ARG A 107 -6.12 5.97 -1.59
C ARG A 107 -4.89 5.08 -1.75
N ILE A 108 -5.12 3.77 -1.76
CA ILE A 108 -4.05 2.78 -1.91
C ILE A 108 -4.30 1.98 -3.17
N GLY A 109 -3.33 2.00 -4.09
CA GLY A 109 -3.33 1.22 -5.32
C GLY A 109 -3.28 -0.28 -5.08
N GLN A 110 -3.12 -1.06 -6.13
CA GLN A 110 -3.00 -2.52 -6.08
C GLN A 110 -1.54 -2.94 -6.12
N GLY A 111 -1.23 -4.13 -5.57
CA GLY A 111 0.15 -4.65 -5.56
C GLY A 111 1.10 -3.84 -4.68
N VAL A 112 0.57 -3.03 -3.77
CA VAL A 112 1.40 -2.30 -2.80
C VAL A 112 1.99 -3.30 -1.81
N PHE A 113 3.30 -3.19 -1.60
CA PHE A 113 4.06 -4.01 -0.67
C PHE A 113 4.63 -3.13 0.44
N ILE A 114 4.26 -3.42 1.69
CA ILE A 114 4.81 -2.75 2.88
C ILE A 114 5.66 -3.78 3.61
N ASP A 115 6.98 -3.62 3.49
CA ASP A 115 7.95 -4.50 4.12
C ASP A 115 8.27 -4.02 5.54
N HIS A 116 8.32 -4.95 6.50
CA HIS A 116 8.45 -4.70 7.94
C HIS A 116 7.32 -3.85 8.54
N GLY A 117 7.00 -2.72 7.98
CA GLY A 117 5.83 -1.88 8.17
C GLY A 117 5.74 -1.09 9.47
N MET A 118 6.49 -1.42 10.52
CA MET A 118 6.41 -0.75 11.82
C MET A 118 6.62 0.76 11.68
N GLY A 119 5.68 1.56 12.20
CA GLY A 119 5.75 3.02 12.17
C GLY A 119 5.47 3.65 10.80
N VAL A 120 4.96 2.89 9.82
CA VAL A 120 4.43 3.47 8.58
C VAL A 120 3.16 4.25 8.90
N VAL A 121 3.06 5.47 8.38
CA VAL A 121 1.89 6.36 8.52
C VAL A 121 1.45 6.84 7.15
N ILE A 122 0.20 6.59 6.78
CA ILE A 122 -0.42 7.06 5.54
C ILE A 122 -1.64 7.91 5.90
N GLY A 123 -1.51 9.23 5.74
CA GLY A 123 -2.49 10.23 6.15
C GLY A 123 -3.71 10.31 5.22
N GLU A 124 -4.70 11.09 5.65
CA GLU A 124 -6.01 11.24 5.00
C GLU A 124 -5.96 11.59 3.52
N THR A 125 -5.10 12.52 3.15
CA THR A 125 -5.00 13.06 1.78
C THR A 125 -4.01 12.31 0.90
N ALA A 126 -3.34 11.29 1.45
CA ALA A 126 -2.33 10.54 0.73
C ALA A 126 -2.93 9.65 -0.37
N SER A 127 -2.19 9.56 -1.47
CA SER A 127 -2.51 8.67 -2.58
C SER A 127 -1.26 7.87 -2.95
N VAL A 128 -1.35 6.55 -2.88
CA VAL A 128 -0.30 5.60 -3.23
C VAL A 128 -0.71 4.89 -4.50
N GLY A 129 0.15 4.92 -5.52
CA GLY A 129 -0.07 4.24 -6.80
C GLY A 129 0.02 2.72 -6.70
N ASP A 130 -0.14 2.07 -7.85
CA ASP A 130 0.02 0.63 -7.98
C ASP A 130 1.49 0.20 -7.84
N ASP A 131 1.71 -1.02 -7.36
CA ASP A 131 3.00 -1.70 -7.30
C ASP A 131 4.11 -0.95 -6.52
N VAL A 132 3.73 -0.05 -5.63
CA VAL A 132 4.65 0.69 -4.74
C VAL A 132 5.18 -0.24 -3.64
N THR A 133 6.48 -0.12 -3.35
CA THR A 133 7.12 -0.75 -2.18
C THR A 133 7.45 0.32 -1.14
N MET A 134 7.12 0.07 0.12
CA MET A 134 7.45 0.91 1.26
C MET A 134 8.13 0.08 2.35
N TYR A 135 8.97 0.74 3.14
CA TYR A 135 9.62 0.15 4.30
C TYR A 135 9.14 0.81 5.59
N GLN A 136 9.56 0.27 6.72
CA GLN A 136 9.24 0.78 8.05
C GLN A 136 9.54 2.28 8.19
N GLY A 137 8.77 2.98 9.00
CA GLY A 137 8.98 4.40 9.32
C GLY A 137 8.64 5.39 8.21
N VAL A 138 8.15 4.94 7.05
CA VAL A 138 7.70 5.84 5.97
C VAL A 138 6.47 6.61 6.41
N THR A 139 6.47 7.92 6.22
CA THR A 139 5.31 8.78 6.45
C THR A 139 4.88 9.46 5.16
N LEU A 140 3.63 9.25 4.77
CA LEU A 140 2.96 9.93 3.67
C LEU A 140 1.80 10.75 4.26
N GLY A 141 1.92 12.07 4.22
CA GLY A 141 0.90 12.94 4.80
C GLY A 141 1.12 14.39 4.44
N GLY A 142 0.07 15.21 4.57
CA GLY A 142 0.19 16.65 4.45
C GLY A 142 0.88 17.24 5.68
N THR A 143 1.78 18.19 5.47
CA THR A 143 2.20 19.10 6.55
C THR A 143 1.00 19.98 6.87
N GLY A 144 0.27 19.65 7.94
CA GLY A 144 -0.84 20.49 8.40
C GLY A 144 -0.34 21.92 8.67
N LYS A 145 -0.95 22.86 7.98
CA LYS A 145 -0.94 24.29 8.34
C LYS A 145 -2.37 24.67 8.65
#